data_1f2347583b5b84be75f785214a7b38be
#
_entry.id   1f2347583b5b84be75f785214a7b38be
#
_cell.length_a   1.000
_cell.length_b   1.000
_cell.length_c   1.000
_cell.angle_alpha   90.00
_cell.angle_beta   90.00
_cell.angle_gamma   90.00
#
_symmetry.space_group_name_H-M   'P 1'
#
loop_
_entity.id
_entity.type
_entity.pdbx_description
1 polymer ?
#
loop_
_entity_poly.entity_id
_entity_poly.type
_entity_poly.pdbx_seq_one_letter_code
_entity_poly.pdbx_strand_id
1 'polypeptide(L)'
;MIGKLKGVIDSYGEDFIVLDVHGVGYLVHCSTRTLQALPAAGEAATLSIETHVREDQIRLFGFLSDVEREWFRLLQTVQGVGAKVALAVLSTLPPAELANAIALRDKAAVTRTPGVGPKVAERIVSELKDKAPAFANVDPAVVHLAGAIDDHRAPRPVTDAISAASRTAGEGAETAQLIRLGLKELSK
;
A
#
# COMPACT_ATOMS: atom_id res chain seq x y z
N MET A 1 11.45 6.43 -7.34
CA MET A 1 10.02 6.09 -7.56
C MET A 1 9.43 5.62 -6.24
N ILE A 2 8.30 6.17 -5.81
CA ILE A 2 7.64 5.81 -4.55
C ILE A 2 6.54 4.80 -4.88
N GLY A 3 6.60 3.61 -4.29
CA GLY A 3 5.64 2.52 -4.56
C GLY A 3 4.65 2.25 -3.43
N LYS A 4 4.98 2.65 -2.19
CA LYS A 4 4.13 2.48 -0.99
C LYS A 4 4.46 3.56 0.02
N LEU A 5 3.45 4.09 0.70
CA LEU A 5 3.60 4.97 1.85
C LEU A 5 2.80 4.41 3.02
N LYS A 6 3.42 4.43 4.21
CA LYS A 6 2.78 4.14 5.49
C LYS A 6 3.06 5.30 6.43
N GLY A 7 2.01 5.90 6.97
CA GLY A 7 2.12 7.08 7.83
C GLY A 7 0.83 7.39 8.54
N VAL A 8 0.71 8.60 9.04
CA VAL A 8 -0.49 9.14 9.71
C VAL A 8 -1.13 10.15 8.77
N ILE A 9 -2.45 10.12 8.64
CA ILE A 9 -3.17 11.13 7.85
C ILE A 9 -3.13 12.45 8.59
N ASP A 10 -2.47 13.45 8.02
CA ASP A 10 -2.42 14.81 8.59
C ASP A 10 -3.70 15.57 8.27
N SER A 11 -4.10 15.58 7.01
CA SER A 11 -5.27 16.34 6.55
C SER A 11 -5.87 15.77 5.28
N TYR A 12 -7.15 16.14 5.04
CA TYR A 12 -7.91 15.82 3.84
C TYR A 12 -8.11 17.06 2.98
N GLY A 13 -7.89 16.92 1.67
CA GLY A 13 -8.33 17.87 0.65
C GLY A 13 -9.55 17.36 -0.10
N GLU A 14 -9.89 18.01 -1.19
CA GLU A 14 -11.04 17.65 -2.03
C GLU A 14 -10.79 16.31 -2.78
N ASP A 15 -9.60 16.14 -3.33
CA ASP A 15 -9.19 14.97 -4.13
C ASP A 15 -7.84 14.38 -3.68
N PHE A 16 -7.37 14.73 -2.49
CA PHE A 16 -6.10 14.28 -1.95
C PHE A 16 -6.10 14.19 -0.42
N ILE A 17 -5.09 13.51 0.11
CA ILE A 17 -4.71 13.59 1.52
C ILE A 17 -3.27 14.10 1.64
N VAL A 18 -2.94 14.65 2.81
CA VAL A 18 -1.55 14.80 3.24
C VAL A 18 -1.25 13.66 4.21
N LEU A 19 -0.30 12.81 3.84
CA LEU A 19 0.16 11.69 4.67
C LEU A 19 1.50 12.05 5.29
N ASP A 20 1.55 12.16 6.62
CA ASP A 20 2.79 12.34 7.36
C ASP A 20 3.54 11.01 7.47
N VAL A 21 4.75 11.00 6.96
CA VAL A 21 5.67 9.88 7.10
C VAL A 21 6.93 10.40 7.79
N HIS A 22 6.98 10.25 9.12
CA HIS A 22 8.08 10.69 9.98
C HIS A 22 8.41 12.18 9.84
N GLY A 23 7.40 13.04 9.82
CA GLY A 23 7.55 14.50 9.72
C GLY A 23 7.66 15.04 8.29
N VAL A 24 7.50 14.17 7.29
CA VAL A 24 7.41 14.59 5.88
C VAL A 24 5.98 14.40 5.38
N GLY A 25 5.29 15.51 5.05
CA GLY A 25 3.94 15.49 4.49
C GLY A 25 3.96 15.16 2.99
N TYR A 26 3.41 14.01 2.61
CA TYR A 26 3.22 13.63 1.21
C TYR A 26 1.80 13.96 0.77
N LEU A 27 1.67 14.81 -0.26
CA LEU A 27 0.40 15.08 -0.91
C LEU A 27 0.09 13.93 -1.88
N VAL A 28 -0.96 13.16 -1.59
CA VAL A 28 -1.34 11.95 -2.34
C VAL A 28 -2.77 12.12 -2.87
N HIS A 29 -2.89 12.17 -4.21
CA HIS A 29 -4.20 12.19 -4.88
C HIS A 29 -4.86 10.82 -4.81
N CYS A 30 -6.14 10.79 -4.47
CA CYS A 30 -6.89 9.55 -4.28
C CYS A 30 -8.23 9.61 -5.03
N SER A 31 -8.79 8.43 -5.32
CA SER A 31 -10.18 8.34 -5.76
C SER A 31 -11.13 8.71 -4.62
N THR A 32 -12.33 9.18 -4.94
CA THR A 32 -13.36 9.49 -3.93
C THR A 32 -13.64 8.27 -3.04
N ARG A 33 -13.64 7.08 -3.61
CA ARG A 33 -13.83 5.83 -2.86
C ARG A 33 -12.67 5.56 -1.89
N THR A 34 -11.43 5.77 -2.31
CA THR A 34 -10.26 5.67 -1.45
C THR A 34 -10.37 6.64 -0.28
N LEU A 35 -10.72 7.92 -0.56
CA LEU A 35 -10.90 8.94 0.48
C LEU A 35 -11.98 8.56 1.50
N GLN A 36 -13.10 8.00 1.05
CA GLN A 36 -14.19 7.57 1.93
C GLN A 36 -13.86 6.33 2.76
N ALA A 37 -12.96 5.48 2.31
CA ALA A 37 -12.56 4.26 3.00
C ALA A 37 -11.33 4.44 3.90
N LEU A 38 -10.63 5.57 3.79
CA LEU A 38 -9.51 5.91 4.67
C LEU A 38 -10.01 6.29 6.07
N PRO A 39 -9.21 6.02 7.12
CA PRO A 39 -9.54 6.38 8.50
C PRO A 39 -9.46 7.89 8.71
N ALA A 40 -9.89 8.40 9.87
CA ALA A 40 -9.91 9.82 10.19
C ALA A 40 -8.49 10.45 10.22
N ALA A 41 -8.42 11.78 10.10
CA ALA A 41 -7.18 12.51 10.33
C ALA A 41 -6.64 12.21 11.73
N GLY A 42 -5.32 12.02 11.83
CA GLY A 42 -4.62 11.56 13.03
C GLY A 42 -4.45 10.04 13.12
N GLU A 43 -5.09 9.27 12.27
CA GLU A 43 -4.98 7.81 12.26
C GLU A 43 -3.99 7.31 11.21
N ALA A 44 -3.46 6.10 11.44
CA ALA A 44 -2.49 5.48 10.55
C ALA A 44 -3.13 4.92 9.28
N ALA A 45 -2.49 5.16 8.15
CA ALA A 45 -2.89 4.62 6.86
C ALA A 45 -1.71 4.06 6.07
N THR A 46 -2.01 3.10 5.21
CA THR A 46 -1.04 2.53 4.26
C THR A 46 -1.65 2.59 2.86
N LEU A 47 -0.91 3.15 1.91
CA LEU A 47 -1.34 3.29 0.53
C LEU A 47 -0.31 2.71 -0.43
N SER A 48 -0.78 1.98 -1.43
CA SER A 48 -0.01 1.66 -2.64
C SER A 48 0.06 2.92 -3.50
N ILE A 49 1.27 3.29 -3.95
CA ILE A 49 1.51 4.56 -4.64
C ILE A 49 1.89 4.34 -6.09
N GLU A 50 1.31 5.14 -6.95
CA GLU A 50 1.79 5.40 -8.30
C GLU A 50 2.40 6.77 -8.39
N THR A 51 3.64 6.84 -8.86
CA THR A 51 4.39 8.10 -8.98
C THR A 51 4.42 8.57 -10.42
N HIS A 52 3.85 9.73 -10.69
CA HIS A 52 3.97 10.39 -11.99
C HIS A 52 5.00 11.52 -11.90
N VAL A 53 6.06 11.41 -12.67
CA VAL A 53 7.10 12.44 -12.78
C VAL A 53 6.92 13.14 -14.12
N ARG A 54 6.83 14.47 -14.10
CA ARG A 54 6.91 15.36 -15.25
C ARG A 54 8.05 16.35 -15.02
N GLU A 55 8.39 17.13 -16.02
CA GLU A 55 9.49 18.09 -15.95
C GLU A 55 9.36 19.09 -14.79
N ASP A 56 8.12 19.49 -14.50
CA ASP A 56 7.77 20.55 -13.53
C ASP A 56 7.17 20.04 -12.23
N GLN A 57 6.79 18.74 -12.13
CA GLN A 57 6.07 18.25 -10.96
C GLN A 57 6.19 16.74 -10.76
N ILE A 58 6.14 16.35 -9.49
CA ILE A 58 5.95 14.97 -9.06
C ILE A 58 4.56 14.86 -8.44
N ARG A 59 3.72 13.97 -8.98
CA ARG A 59 2.40 13.67 -8.42
C ARG A 59 2.36 12.25 -7.92
N LEU A 60 1.83 12.08 -6.72
CA LEU A 60 1.58 10.79 -6.11
C LEU A 60 0.09 10.47 -6.18
N PHE A 61 -0.22 9.26 -6.59
CA PHE A 61 -1.59 8.73 -6.61
C PHE A 61 -1.65 7.53 -5.67
N GLY A 62 -2.61 7.55 -4.73
CA GLY A 62 -2.75 6.57 -3.66
C GLY A 62 -3.95 5.65 -3.86
N PHE A 63 -3.75 4.37 -3.53
CA PHE A 63 -4.74 3.31 -3.66
C PHE A 63 -4.72 2.42 -2.42
N LEU A 64 -5.87 1.86 -2.05
CA LEU A 64 -5.98 0.92 -0.93
C LEU A 64 -5.38 -0.45 -1.24
N SER A 65 -5.29 -0.80 -2.54
CA SER A 65 -4.75 -2.08 -2.98
C SER A 65 -3.88 -1.94 -4.23
N ASP A 66 -2.99 -2.91 -4.44
CA ASP A 66 -2.19 -3.00 -5.66
C ASP A 66 -3.06 -3.25 -6.89
N VAL A 67 -4.21 -3.91 -6.73
CA VAL A 67 -5.17 -4.15 -7.81
C VAL A 67 -5.75 -2.83 -8.33
N GLU A 68 -6.14 -1.91 -7.44
CA GLU A 68 -6.62 -0.58 -7.86
C GLU A 68 -5.51 0.21 -8.55
N ARG A 69 -4.27 0.14 -8.06
CA ARG A 69 -3.11 0.79 -8.69
C ARG A 69 -2.87 0.24 -10.10
N GLU A 70 -2.94 -1.07 -10.31
CA GLU A 70 -2.78 -1.68 -11.63
C GLU A 70 -3.92 -1.28 -12.59
N TRP A 71 -5.17 -1.22 -12.12
CA TRP A 71 -6.27 -0.69 -12.90
C TRP A 71 -6.05 0.77 -13.31
N PHE A 72 -5.53 1.59 -12.38
CA PHE A 72 -5.19 2.97 -12.69
C PHE A 72 -4.14 3.08 -13.82
N ARG A 73 -3.11 2.23 -13.78
CA ARG A 73 -2.10 2.15 -14.84
C ARG A 73 -2.70 1.71 -16.17
N LEU A 74 -3.50 0.63 -16.14
CA LEU A 74 -4.16 0.11 -17.34
C LEU A 74 -5.09 1.12 -18.00
N LEU A 75 -5.91 1.81 -17.21
CA LEU A 75 -6.80 2.84 -17.72
C LEU A 75 -6.04 3.93 -18.48
N GLN A 76 -4.87 4.33 -17.99
CA GLN A 76 -4.05 5.35 -18.63
C GLN A 76 -3.35 4.91 -19.92
N THR A 77 -3.32 3.61 -20.23
CA THR A 77 -2.85 3.13 -21.53
C THR A 77 -3.86 3.39 -22.65
N VAL A 78 -5.12 3.71 -22.28
CA VAL A 78 -6.18 4.00 -23.24
C VAL A 78 -6.08 5.44 -23.72
N GLN A 79 -6.11 5.64 -25.01
CA GLN A 79 -6.05 6.99 -25.59
C GLN A 79 -7.22 7.87 -25.15
N GLY A 80 -6.91 9.02 -24.55
CA GLY A 80 -7.90 9.97 -24.01
C GLY A 80 -8.21 9.78 -22.53
N VAL A 81 -7.57 8.81 -21.86
CA VAL A 81 -7.69 8.59 -20.42
C VAL A 81 -6.42 9.08 -19.72
N GLY A 82 -6.51 10.22 -19.07
CA GLY A 82 -5.47 10.73 -18.19
C GLY A 82 -5.70 10.33 -16.74
N ALA A 83 -4.77 10.69 -15.84
CA ALA A 83 -4.83 10.36 -14.42
C ALA A 83 -6.15 10.78 -13.75
N LYS A 84 -6.64 12.00 -14.04
CA LYS A 84 -7.91 12.49 -13.49
C LYS A 84 -9.10 11.62 -13.91
N VAL A 85 -9.15 11.23 -15.18
CA VAL A 85 -10.22 10.36 -15.72
C VAL A 85 -10.10 8.96 -15.14
N ALA A 86 -8.90 8.42 -15.02
CA ALA A 86 -8.66 7.11 -14.42
C ALA A 86 -9.11 7.07 -12.94
N LEU A 87 -8.80 8.10 -12.14
CA LEU A 87 -9.32 8.22 -10.77
C LEU A 87 -10.85 8.33 -10.73
N ALA A 88 -11.47 9.09 -11.65
CA ALA A 88 -12.92 9.20 -11.73
C ALA A 88 -13.58 7.85 -12.07
N VAL A 89 -13.00 7.06 -12.96
CA VAL A 89 -13.48 5.70 -13.27
C VAL A 89 -13.43 4.82 -12.03
N LEU A 90 -12.30 4.80 -11.30
CA LEU A 90 -12.13 4.03 -10.07
C LEU A 90 -13.00 4.54 -8.91
N SER A 91 -13.37 5.82 -8.92
CA SER A 91 -14.35 6.38 -7.98
C SER A 91 -15.77 5.87 -8.24
N THR A 92 -16.11 5.64 -9.52
CA THR A 92 -17.46 5.23 -9.94
C THR A 92 -17.62 3.71 -9.95
N LEU A 93 -16.61 2.98 -10.44
CA LEU A 93 -16.62 1.53 -10.61
C LEU A 93 -15.52 0.88 -9.76
N PRO A 94 -15.89 0.02 -8.79
CA PRO A 94 -14.92 -0.85 -8.13
C PRO A 94 -14.14 -1.70 -9.14
N PRO A 95 -12.94 -2.17 -8.83
CA PRO A 95 -12.16 -3.04 -9.72
C PRO A 95 -12.93 -4.23 -10.28
N ALA A 96 -13.74 -4.90 -9.47
CA ALA A 96 -14.56 -6.04 -9.90
C ALA A 96 -15.67 -5.64 -10.87
N GLU A 97 -16.36 -4.53 -10.61
CA GLU A 97 -17.40 -4.00 -11.53
C GLU A 97 -16.79 -3.50 -12.83
N LEU A 98 -15.63 -2.86 -12.76
CA LEU A 98 -14.90 -2.42 -13.95
C LEU A 98 -14.49 -3.61 -14.82
N ALA A 99 -13.95 -4.68 -14.19
CA ALA A 99 -13.62 -5.93 -14.88
C ALA A 99 -14.84 -6.54 -15.58
N ASN A 100 -15.98 -6.60 -14.88
CA ASN A 100 -17.24 -7.11 -15.44
C ASN A 100 -17.74 -6.22 -16.61
N ALA A 101 -17.72 -4.90 -16.44
CA ALA A 101 -18.14 -3.97 -17.50
C ALA A 101 -17.28 -4.14 -18.77
N ILE A 102 -15.97 -4.35 -18.61
CA ILE A 102 -15.07 -4.60 -19.74
C ILE A 102 -15.34 -5.97 -20.37
N ALA A 103 -15.51 -7.03 -19.59
CA ALA A 103 -15.79 -8.38 -20.08
C ALA A 103 -17.10 -8.44 -20.89
N LEU A 104 -18.15 -7.77 -20.37
CA LEU A 104 -19.48 -7.69 -21.01
C LEU A 104 -19.58 -6.60 -22.08
N ARG A 105 -18.52 -5.82 -22.31
CA ARG A 105 -18.51 -4.65 -23.18
C ARG A 105 -19.60 -3.62 -22.83
N ASP A 106 -19.90 -3.48 -21.56
CA ASP A 106 -20.89 -2.53 -21.04
C ASP A 106 -20.29 -1.11 -20.99
N LYS A 107 -20.34 -0.44 -22.15
CA LYS A 107 -19.92 0.96 -22.25
C LYS A 107 -20.84 1.91 -21.47
N ALA A 108 -22.09 1.53 -21.21
CA ALA A 108 -23.02 2.37 -20.46
C ALA A 108 -22.60 2.48 -18.99
N ALA A 109 -22.14 1.39 -18.40
CA ALA A 109 -21.58 1.41 -17.04
C ALA A 109 -20.39 2.38 -16.94
N VAL A 110 -19.47 2.35 -17.90
CA VAL A 110 -18.28 3.22 -17.90
C VAL A 110 -18.65 4.69 -18.20
N THR A 111 -19.63 4.93 -19.06
CA THR A 111 -20.10 6.30 -19.41
C THR A 111 -20.73 7.02 -18.21
N ARG A 112 -21.18 6.31 -17.16
CA ARG A 112 -21.67 6.93 -15.92
C ARG A 112 -20.58 7.71 -15.17
N THR A 113 -19.32 7.49 -15.51
CA THR A 113 -18.20 8.20 -14.89
C THR A 113 -18.16 9.65 -15.37
N PRO A 114 -18.11 10.64 -14.46
CA PRO A 114 -17.93 12.03 -14.82
C PRO A 114 -16.65 12.24 -15.65
N GLY A 115 -16.78 12.95 -16.78
CA GLY A 115 -15.67 13.21 -17.71
C GLY A 115 -15.37 12.08 -18.69
N VAL A 116 -16.13 11.00 -18.69
CA VAL A 116 -16.03 9.90 -19.68
C VAL A 116 -17.16 10.00 -20.68
N GLY A 117 -16.82 10.41 -21.91
CA GLY A 117 -17.78 10.41 -23.02
C GLY A 117 -17.93 9.03 -23.68
N PRO A 118 -18.97 8.82 -24.51
CA PRO A 118 -19.25 7.54 -25.15
C PRO A 118 -18.07 6.97 -25.95
N LYS A 119 -17.31 7.81 -26.65
CA LYS A 119 -16.14 7.40 -27.42
C LYS A 119 -15.00 6.88 -26.53
N VAL A 120 -14.78 7.53 -25.38
CA VAL A 120 -13.75 7.11 -24.43
C VAL A 120 -14.18 5.83 -23.72
N ALA A 121 -15.46 5.71 -23.32
CA ALA A 121 -16.01 4.48 -22.73
C ALA A 121 -15.87 3.29 -23.69
N GLU A 122 -16.18 3.48 -24.98
CA GLU A 122 -16.03 2.44 -26.00
C GLU A 122 -14.57 1.99 -26.16
N ARG A 123 -13.62 2.93 -26.13
CA ARG A 123 -12.19 2.61 -26.16
C ARG A 123 -11.77 1.82 -24.92
N ILE A 124 -12.18 2.26 -23.72
CA ILE A 124 -11.86 1.57 -22.47
C ILE A 124 -12.28 0.11 -22.54
N VAL A 125 -13.55 -0.19 -22.91
CA VAL A 125 -14.04 -1.56 -22.97
C VAL A 125 -13.43 -2.38 -24.11
N SER A 126 -13.01 -1.74 -25.21
CA SER A 126 -12.41 -2.43 -26.36
C SER A 126 -10.92 -2.73 -26.14
N GLU A 127 -10.14 -1.74 -25.71
CA GLU A 127 -8.68 -1.85 -25.56
C GLU A 127 -8.27 -2.64 -24.33
N LEU A 128 -9.10 -2.65 -23.27
CA LEU A 128 -8.80 -3.38 -22.03
C LEU A 128 -9.39 -4.79 -21.99
N LYS A 129 -10.21 -5.18 -22.98
CA LYS A 129 -10.84 -6.51 -23.02
C LYS A 129 -9.85 -7.65 -22.85
N ASP A 130 -8.71 -7.58 -23.55
CA ASP A 130 -7.70 -8.64 -23.55
C ASP A 130 -6.74 -8.56 -22.34
N LYS A 131 -6.80 -7.45 -21.60
CA LYS A 131 -5.96 -7.19 -20.41
C LYS A 131 -6.70 -7.41 -19.08
N ALA A 132 -8.04 -7.33 -19.10
CA ALA A 132 -8.88 -7.46 -17.90
C ALA A 132 -8.83 -8.85 -17.21
N PRO A 133 -8.70 -9.99 -17.91
CA PRO A 133 -8.73 -11.31 -17.29
C PRO A 133 -7.65 -11.54 -16.23
N ALA A 134 -6.49 -10.89 -16.33
CA ALA A 134 -5.40 -11.02 -15.37
C ALA A 134 -5.78 -10.53 -13.95
N PHE A 135 -6.78 -9.64 -13.84
CA PHE A 135 -7.20 -9.03 -12.58
C PHE A 135 -8.60 -9.46 -12.12
N ALA A 136 -9.38 -10.12 -12.99
CA ALA A 136 -10.74 -10.55 -12.68
C ALA A 136 -10.80 -11.68 -11.64
N ASN A 137 -9.72 -12.42 -11.44
CA ASN A 137 -9.66 -13.61 -10.58
C ASN A 137 -9.02 -13.33 -9.21
N VAL A 138 -8.76 -12.10 -8.84
CA VAL A 138 -8.27 -11.78 -7.49
C VAL A 138 -9.49 -11.66 -6.58
N ASP A 139 -9.83 -12.77 -5.91
CA ASP A 139 -10.86 -12.81 -4.89
C ASP A 139 -10.55 -11.75 -3.81
N PRO A 140 -11.47 -10.82 -3.50
CA PRO A 140 -11.26 -9.82 -2.45
C PRO A 140 -10.88 -10.44 -1.11
N ALA A 141 -11.29 -11.67 -0.82
CA ALA A 141 -10.90 -12.42 0.37
C ALA A 141 -9.41 -12.77 0.40
N VAL A 142 -8.77 -12.98 -0.74
CA VAL A 142 -7.33 -13.28 -0.84
C VAL A 142 -6.50 -12.01 -0.60
N VAL A 143 -7.01 -10.84 -0.99
CA VAL A 143 -6.35 -9.55 -0.74
C VAL A 143 -6.31 -9.23 0.76
N HIS A 144 -7.38 -9.54 1.50
CA HIS A 144 -7.40 -9.41 2.96
C HIS A 144 -6.44 -10.38 3.67
N LEU A 145 -6.29 -11.60 3.17
CA LEU A 145 -5.32 -12.58 3.70
C LEU A 145 -3.88 -12.16 3.42
N ALA A 146 -3.57 -11.63 2.26
CA ALA A 146 -2.23 -11.14 1.94
C ALA A 146 -1.83 -9.92 2.78
N GLY A 147 -2.78 -9.02 3.09
CA GLY A 147 -2.56 -7.90 4.00
C GLY A 147 -2.37 -8.32 5.46
N ALA A 148 -3.04 -9.39 5.89
CA ALA A 148 -2.95 -9.91 7.26
C ALA A 148 -1.65 -10.68 7.54
N ILE A 149 -1.01 -11.23 6.51
CA ILE A 149 0.26 -11.98 6.67
C ILE A 149 1.45 -11.02 6.90
N ASP A 150 1.38 -9.79 6.42
CA ASP A 150 2.46 -8.81 6.57
C ASP A 150 2.45 -8.12 7.96
N ASP A 151 1.35 -8.23 8.73
CA ASP A 151 1.20 -7.59 10.05
C ASP A 151 1.74 -8.46 11.20
N HIS A 152 2.18 -9.69 10.95
CA HIS A 152 2.77 -10.56 11.98
C HIS A 152 4.28 -10.50 12.10
N ARG A 153 4.96 -9.63 11.38
CA ARG A 153 6.37 -9.33 11.62
C ARG A 153 6.54 -8.02 12.38
N ALA A 154 5.93 -7.93 13.57
CA ALA A 154 6.35 -6.95 14.55
C ALA A 154 7.85 -7.16 14.85
N PRO A 155 8.69 -6.11 14.84
CA PRO A 155 10.06 -6.24 15.29
C PRO A 155 10.02 -6.76 16.74
N ARG A 156 10.68 -7.89 17.00
CA ARG A 156 10.81 -8.40 18.36
C ARG A 156 11.42 -7.30 19.21
N PRO A 157 10.83 -6.94 20.35
CA PRO A 157 11.43 -5.94 21.22
C PRO A 157 12.83 -6.42 21.62
N VAL A 158 13.80 -5.51 21.55
CA VAL A 158 15.23 -5.76 21.82
C VAL A 158 15.47 -6.24 23.26
N THR A 159 14.46 -6.17 24.12
CA THR A 159 14.45 -6.66 25.51
C THR A 159 14.72 -8.15 25.65
N ASP A 160 14.33 -8.98 24.67
CA ASP A 160 14.60 -10.43 24.75
C ASP A 160 16.05 -10.80 24.46
N ALA A 161 16.79 -9.96 23.75
CA ALA A 161 18.22 -10.17 23.50
C ALA A 161 19.07 -9.90 24.76
N ILE A 162 18.63 -8.96 25.63
CA ILE A 162 19.33 -8.61 26.86
C ILE A 162 19.11 -9.67 27.94
N SER A 163 17.93 -10.30 27.99
CA SER A 163 17.64 -11.36 28.97
C SER A 163 18.32 -12.71 28.62
N ALA A 164 18.63 -12.95 27.35
CA ALA A 164 19.42 -14.12 26.95
C ALA A 164 20.90 -13.93 27.23
N ALA A 165 21.44 -12.72 27.05
CA ALA A 165 22.83 -12.39 27.36
C ALA A 165 23.12 -12.42 28.84
N SER A 166 22.16 -12.06 29.74
CA SER A 166 22.34 -12.11 31.19
C SER A 166 22.29 -13.53 31.75
N ARG A 167 21.69 -14.50 31.06
CA ARG A 167 21.70 -15.91 31.46
C ARG A 167 23.02 -16.62 31.17
N THR A 168 23.72 -16.23 30.11
CA THR A 168 25.04 -16.78 29.77
C THR A 168 26.18 -16.13 30.57
N ALA A 169 25.97 -14.94 31.16
CA ALA A 169 26.93 -14.28 32.03
C ALA A 169 26.96 -14.86 33.47
N GLY A 170 25.91 -15.59 33.88
CA GLY A 170 25.83 -16.22 35.21
C GLY A 170 26.73 -17.46 35.34
N GLU A 171 26.93 -18.23 34.26
CA GLU A 171 27.76 -19.43 34.29
C GLU A 171 29.27 -19.13 34.27
N GLY A 172 29.68 -17.96 33.76
CA GLY A 172 31.08 -17.52 33.77
C GLY A 172 31.60 -17.03 35.16
N ALA A 173 30.70 -16.64 36.05
CA ALA A 173 31.08 -16.14 37.38
C ALA A 173 31.48 -17.29 38.36
N GLU A 174 30.84 -18.44 38.20
CA GLU A 174 31.14 -19.62 39.06
C GLU A 174 32.48 -20.24 38.71
N THR A 175 32.86 -20.27 37.44
CA THR A 175 34.15 -20.77 36.94
C THR A 175 35.31 -19.84 37.37
N ALA A 176 35.10 -18.53 37.44
CA ALA A 176 36.11 -17.57 37.92
C ALA A 176 36.36 -17.69 39.42
N GLN A 177 35.37 -18.10 40.21
CA GLN A 177 35.49 -18.29 41.63
C GLN A 177 36.24 -19.58 42.00
N LEU A 178 36.06 -20.65 41.22
CA LEU A 178 36.81 -21.91 41.34
C LEU A 178 38.30 -21.75 41.01
N ILE A 179 38.61 -20.95 39.98
CA ILE A 179 40.02 -20.65 39.63
C ILE A 179 40.71 -19.83 40.69
N ARG A 180 40.05 -18.91 41.40
CA ARG A 180 40.60 -18.15 42.51
C ARG A 180 40.86 -18.99 43.79
N LEU A 181 40.03 -19.99 44.03
CA LEU A 181 40.22 -20.93 45.12
C LEU A 181 41.37 -21.91 44.85
N GLY A 182 41.53 -22.40 43.61
CA GLY A 182 42.63 -23.29 43.23
C GLY A 182 44.02 -22.64 43.27
N LEU A 183 44.12 -21.34 43.02
CA LEU A 183 45.39 -20.60 43.06
C LEU A 183 45.86 -20.26 44.52
N LYS A 184 45.00 -20.36 45.50
CA LYS A 184 45.37 -20.17 46.91
C LYS A 184 45.99 -21.39 47.58
N GLU A 185 45.76 -22.57 47.04
CA GLU A 185 46.32 -23.83 47.56
C GLU A 185 47.73 -24.11 47.02
N LEU A 186 48.18 -23.43 45.96
CA LEU A 186 49.53 -23.63 45.38
C LEU A 186 50.58 -22.65 45.91
N SER A 187 50.25 -21.84 46.89
CA SER A 187 51.17 -20.86 47.50
C SER A 187 51.42 -21.09 49.02
N LYS A 188 51.51 -22.38 49.42
CA LYS A 188 52.06 -22.75 50.77
C LYS A 188 53.20 -23.71 50.62
#